data_f7e750c13778e00ebb8fd600f8af865f
#
_entry.id   f7e750c13778e00ebb8fd600f8af865f
#
_cell.length_a   1.000
_cell.length_b   1.000
_cell.length_c   1.000
_cell.angle_alpha   90.00
_cell.angle_beta   90.00
_cell.angle_gamma   90.00
#
_symmetry.space_group_name_H-M   'P 1'
#
loop_
_entity.id
_entity.type
_entity.pdbx_description
1 polymer ?
#
loop_
_entity_poly.entity_id
_entity_poly.type
_entity_poly.pdbx_seq_one_letter_code
_entity_poly.pdbx_strand_id
1 'polypeptide(L)'
;MEIHLNMYQTLAVAVLVLLFGSFLRHRIGFLEKFCIPAPVIGGLLFAILTCLCYVTGIAKFSFDDTLREVCMVFFFTSVGFQANLKVLKSGGKAMVVFLGLVITLIVCQNLLAVGLSHVLHLNPLIGMCTGSIPMVGGHGTAAVSYTHLRAHETLRHL
;
A
#
# COMPACT_ATOMS: atom_id res chain seq x y z
N MET A 1 25.82 8.30 6.67
CA MET A 1 26.07 8.52 5.23
C MET A 1 24.71 8.57 4.53
N GLU A 2 24.43 9.63 3.77
CA GLU A 2 23.17 9.70 3.01
C GLU A 2 23.41 9.22 1.59
N ILE A 3 22.68 8.22 1.15
CA ILE A 3 22.78 7.60 -0.17
C ILE A 3 21.52 7.96 -0.93
N HIS A 4 21.64 8.90 -1.87
CA HIS A 4 20.55 9.26 -2.78
C HIS A 4 20.60 8.36 -4.02
N LEU A 5 19.55 7.56 -4.22
CA LEU A 5 19.43 6.72 -5.40
C LEU A 5 18.59 7.43 -6.46
N ASN A 6 19.13 7.51 -7.67
CA ASN A 6 18.39 8.01 -8.84
C ASN A 6 17.27 7.03 -9.23
N MET A 7 16.33 7.48 -10.05
CA MET A 7 15.20 6.69 -10.56
C MET A 7 15.61 5.31 -11.10
N TYR A 8 16.69 5.24 -11.90
CA TYR A 8 17.20 3.99 -12.47
C TYR A 8 17.80 3.04 -11.43
N GLN A 9 18.53 3.61 -10.46
CA GLN A 9 19.11 2.84 -9.35
C GLN A 9 18.02 2.32 -8.43
N THR A 10 17.01 3.13 -8.13
CA THR A 10 15.84 2.73 -7.35
C THR A 10 15.10 1.58 -8.02
N LEU A 11 14.92 1.66 -9.36
CA LEU A 11 14.31 0.58 -10.14
C LEU A 11 15.14 -0.70 -10.09
N ALA A 12 16.45 -0.60 -10.27
CA ALA A 12 17.35 -1.76 -10.22
C ALA A 12 17.28 -2.46 -8.86
N VAL A 13 17.31 -1.69 -7.77
CA VAL A 13 17.16 -2.23 -6.40
C VAL A 13 15.79 -2.88 -6.22
N ALA A 14 14.72 -2.25 -6.70
CA ALA A 14 13.36 -2.79 -6.60
C ALA A 14 13.24 -4.14 -7.34
N VAL A 15 13.82 -4.27 -8.53
CA VAL A 15 13.84 -5.53 -9.29
C VAL A 15 14.63 -6.61 -8.56
N LEU A 16 15.79 -6.29 -8.01
CA LEU A 16 16.59 -7.25 -7.23
C LEU A 16 15.84 -7.73 -5.99
N VAL A 17 15.20 -6.82 -5.26
CA VAL A 17 14.37 -7.14 -4.08
C VAL A 17 13.18 -8.02 -4.47
N LEU A 18 12.54 -7.76 -5.61
CA LEU A 18 11.45 -8.57 -6.13
C LEU A 18 11.91 -9.99 -6.51
N LEU A 19 13.03 -10.11 -7.21
CA LEU A 19 13.61 -11.40 -7.59
C LEU A 19 14.01 -12.21 -6.35
N PHE A 20 14.61 -11.55 -5.36
CA PHE A 20 14.95 -12.18 -4.08
C PHE A 20 13.71 -12.64 -3.32
N GLY A 21 12.66 -11.82 -3.25
CA GLY A 21 11.37 -12.17 -2.66
C GLY A 21 10.71 -13.37 -3.37
N SER A 22 10.76 -13.39 -4.71
CA SER A 22 10.27 -14.51 -5.52
C SER A 22 11.05 -15.80 -5.26
N PHE A 23 12.38 -15.73 -5.23
CA PHE A 23 13.24 -16.84 -4.89
C PHE A 23 12.92 -17.41 -3.50
N LEU A 24 12.79 -16.54 -2.50
CA LEU A 24 12.50 -16.95 -1.12
C LEU A 24 11.11 -17.58 -0.98
N ARG A 25 10.11 -17.05 -1.69
CA ARG A 25 8.76 -17.63 -1.75
C ARG A 25 8.79 -19.09 -2.23
N HIS A 26 9.53 -19.38 -3.30
CA HIS A 26 9.66 -20.75 -3.82
C HIS A 26 10.47 -21.69 -2.92
N ARG A 27 11.40 -21.14 -2.12
CA ARG A 27 12.21 -21.95 -1.19
C ARG A 27 11.50 -22.29 0.10
N ILE A 28 10.61 -21.42 0.56
CA ILE A 28 9.89 -21.60 1.82
C ILE A 28 8.43 -21.95 1.51
N GLY A 29 8.09 -23.22 1.51
CA GLY A 29 6.75 -23.72 1.19
C GLY A 29 5.65 -23.15 2.11
N PHE A 30 5.99 -22.69 3.31
CA PHE A 30 5.08 -21.96 4.19
C PHE A 30 4.56 -20.65 3.54
N LEU A 31 5.45 -19.86 2.92
CA LEU A 31 5.10 -18.60 2.26
C LEU A 31 4.20 -18.85 1.02
N GLU A 32 4.44 -19.93 0.32
CA GLU A 32 3.62 -20.33 -0.82
C GLU A 32 2.24 -20.81 -0.38
N LYS A 33 2.17 -21.60 0.71
CA LYS A 33 0.90 -22.11 1.28
C LYS A 33 -0.03 -20.99 1.74
N PHE A 34 0.50 -19.89 2.27
CA PHE A 34 -0.27 -18.73 2.70
C PHE A 34 -0.52 -17.71 1.57
N CYS A 35 -0.16 -18.04 0.32
CA CYS A 35 -0.35 -17.16 -0.85
C CYS A 35 0.25 -15.76 -0.68
N ILE A 36 1.35 -15.61 0.10
CA ILE A 36 1.97 -14.31 0.33
C ILE A 36 2.65 -13.85 -0.97
N PRO A 37 2.33 -12.65 -1.50
CA PRO A 37 2.96 -12.14 -2.72
C PRO A 37 4.46 -11.92 -2.57
N ALA A 38 5.24 -12.26 -3.60
CA ALA A 38 6.69 -12.07 -3.60
C ALA A 38 7.15 -10.61 -3.29
N PRO A 39 6.46 -9.56 -3.79
CA PRO A 39 6.80 -8.18 -3.44
C PRO A 39 6.71 -7.88 -1.94
N VAL A 40 5.75 -8.51 -1.23
CA VAL A 40 5.58 -8.31 0.23
C VAL A 40 6.75 -8.92 0.98
N ILE A 41 7.18 -10.13 0.59
CA ILE A 41 8.31 -10.82 1.22
C ILE A 41 9.60 -10.03 1.02
N GLY A 42 9.90 -9.69 -0.24
CA GLY A 42 11.09 -8.92 -0.58
C GLY A 42 11.08 -7.54 0.06
N GLY A 43 9.96 -6.83 -0.04
CA GLY A 43 9.80 -5.49 0.52
C GLY A 43 9.93 -5.45 2.06
N LEU A 44 9.37 -6.43 2.77
CA LEU A 44 9.49 -6.53 4.22
C LEU A 44 10.95 -6.76 4.65
N LEU A 45 11.64 -7.70 4.02
CA LEU A 45 13.05 -7.97 4.32
C LEU A 45 13.93 -6.75 4.02
N PHE A 46 13.67 -6.09 2.90
CA PHE A 46 14.39 -4.88 2.54
C PHE A 46 14.10 -3.73 3.50
N ALA A 47 12.86 -3.56 3.95
CA ALA A 47 12.48 -2.58 4.96
C ALA A 47 13.17 -2.83 6.31
N ILE A 48 13.25 -4.09 6.74
CA ILE A 48 14.00 -4.46 7.96
C ILE A 48 15.49 -4.14 7.79
N LEU A 49 16.08 -4.47 6.66
CA LEU A 49 17.48 -4.18 6.36
C LEU A 49 17.79 -2.69 6.39
N THR A 50 16.98 -1.88 5.69
CA THR A 50 17.12 -0.42 5.66
C THR A 50 16.87 0.22 7.03
N CYS A 51 15.93 -0.31 7.80
CA CYS A 51 15.68 0.12 9.17
C CYS A 51 16.88 -0.16 10.08
N LEU A 52 17.48 -1.34 9.99
CA LEU A 52 18.69 -1.69 10.73
C LEU A 52 19.87 -0.76 10.36
N CYS A 53 20.07 -0.49 9.06
CA CYS A 53 21.08 0.45 8.60
C CYS A 53 20.85 1.86 9.11
N TYR A 54 19.59 2.28 9.21
CA TYR A 54 19.20 3.58 9.75
C TYR A 54 19.48 3.69 11.26
N VAL A 55 19.04 2.69 12.05
CA VAL A 55 19.21 2.66 13.52
C VAL A 55 20.69 2.56 13.92
N THR A 56 21.48 1.78 13.16
CA THR A 56 22.93 1.66 13.40
C THR A 56 23.72 2.88 12.91
N GLY A 57 23.08 3.86 12.26
CA GLY A 57 23.72 5.07 11.75
C GLY A 57 24.64 4.85 10.54
N ILE A 58 24.65 3.65 9.96
CA ILE A 58 25.54 3.29 8.85
C ILE A 58 25.15 4.04 7.58
N ALA A 59 23.86 3.99 7.21
CA ALA A 59 23.38 4.61 5.98
C ALA A 59 21.92 5.03 6.09
N LYS A 60 21.57 6.18 5.49
CA LYS A 60 20.22 6.62 5.20
C LYS A 60 20.00 6.50 3.70
N PHE A 61 19.03 5.71 3.30
CA PHE A 61 18.65 5.56 1.89
C PHE A 61 17.51 6.52 1.55
N SER A 62 17.70 7.31 0.50
CA SER A 62 16.66 8.14 -0.11
C SER A 62 16.41 7.61 -1.51
N PHE A 63 15.18 7.17 -1.75
CA PHE A 63 14.74 6.61 -3.03
C PHE A 63 13.96 7.65 -3.83
N ASP A 64 14.12 7.59 -5.15
CA ASP A 64 13.32 8.40 -6.06
C ASP A 64 11.97 7.71 -6.31
N ASP A 65 10.88 8.38 -5.93
CA ASP A 65 9.52 7.86 -6.00
C ASP A 65 8.82 8.12 -7.34
N THR A 66 9.44 8.89 -8.25
CA THR A 66 8.83 9.34 -9.51
C THR A 66 8.28 8.18 -10.33
N LEU A 67 9.06 7.11 -10.50
CA LEU A 67 8.63 5.95 -11.28
C LEU A 67 7.47 5.20 -10.61
N ARG A 68 7.46 5.14 -9.28
CA ARG A 68 6.36 4.54 -8.51
C ARG A 68 5.05 5.30 -8.77
N GLU A 69 5.09 6.63 -8.77
CA GLU A 69 3.91 7.47 -9.01
C GLU A 69 3.39 7.29 -10.43
N VAL A 70 4.27 7.29 -11.43
CA VAL A 70 3.91 7.03 -12.84
C VAL A 70 3.28 5.65 -12.99
N CYS A 71 3.89 4.59 -12.45
CA CYS A 71 3.34 3.24 -12.50
C CYS A 71 1.99 3.14 -11.79
N MET A 72 1.79 3.87 -10.69
CA MET A 72 0.52 3.92 -9.97
C MET A 72 -0.59 4.55 -10.82
N VAL A 73 -0.30 5.65 -11.53
CA VAL A 73 -1.24 6.29 -12.45
C VAL A 73 -1.64 5.30 -13.55
N PHE A 74 -0.69 4.64 -14.19
CA PHE A 74 -0.99 3.62 -15.22
C PHE A 74 -1.83 2.47 -14.68
N PHE A 75 -1.50 1.97 -13.49
CA PHE A 75 -2.25 0.89 -12.84
C PHE A 75 -3.71 1.28 -12.59
N PHE A 76 -3.97 2.41 -11.92
CA PHE A 76 -5.33 2.85 -11.64
C PHE A 76 -6.10 3.25 -12.88
N THR A 77 -5.44 3.82 -13.89
CA THR A 77 -6.05 4.10 -15.19
C THR A 77 -6.49 2.80 -15.87
N SER A 78 -5.62 1.79 -15.90
CA SER A 78 -5.95 0.47 -16.44
C SER A 78 -7.14 -0.19 -15.73
N VAL A 79 -7.17 -0.14 -14.40
CA VAL A 79 -8.29 -0.65 -13.60
C VAL A 79 -9.58 0.13 -13.91
N GLY A 80 -9.48 1.46 -14.05
CA GLY A 80 -10.62 2.31 -14.40
C GLY A 80 -11.21 1.95 -15.78
N PHE A 81 -10.37 1.69 -16.77
CA PHE A 81 -10.84 1.25 -18.10
C PHE A 81 -11.50 -0.12 -18.09
N GLN A 82 -11.13 -1.01 -17.18
CA GLN A 82 -11.75 -2.32 -17.03
C GLN A 82 -13.12 -2.25 -16.33
N ALA A 83 -13.43 -1.15 -15.66
CA ALA A 83 -14.71 -0.93 -14.98
C ALA A 83 -15.85 -0.78 -16.01
N ASN A 84 -16.54 -1.88 -16.31
CA ASN A 84 -17.62 -1.93 -17.28
C ASN A 84 -18.97 -2.11 -16.56
N LEU A 85 -19.83 -1.10 -16.69
CA LEU A 85 -21.19 -1.14 -16.12
C LEU A 85 -22.06 -2.30 -16.64
N LYS A 86 -21.79 -2.80 -17.87
CA LYS A 86 -22.50 -3.97 -18.40
C LYS A 86 -22.15 -5.24 -17.62
N VAL A 87 -20.87 -5.41 -17.27
CA VAL A 87 -20.40 -6.54 -16.44
C VAL A 87 -21.00 -6.44 -15.03
N LEU A 88 -21.04 -5.23 -14.46
CA LEU A 88 -21.68 -5.01 -13.16
C LEU A 88 -23.17 -5.38 -13.18
N LYS A 89 -23.90 -5.01 -14.22
CA LYS A 89 -25.32 -5.36 -14.40
C LYS A 89 -25.54 -6.85 -14.63
N SER A 90 -24.63 -7.55 -15.30
CA SER A 90 -24.73 -9.00 -15.53
C SER A 90 -24.61 -9.84 -14.25
N GLY A 91 -24.01 -9.30 -13.20
CA GLY A 91 -23.91 -9.95 -11.89
C GLY A 91 -25.22 -10.05 -11.11
N GLY A 92 -26.29 -9.37 -11.58
CA GLY A 92 -27.65 -9.47 -11.05
C GLY A 92 -27.78 -9.11 -9.57
N LYS A 93 -28.75 -9.72 -8.90
CA LYS A 93 -29.08 -9.44 -7.48
C LYS A 93 -27.92 -9.76 -6.53
N ALA A 94 -27.16 -10.83 -6.81
CA ALA A 94 -26.02 -11.23 -5.98
C ALA A 94 -24.94 -10.13 -5.91
N MET A 95 -24.68 -9.46 -7.04
CA MET A 95 -23.70 -8.37 -7.11
C MET A 95 -24.15 -7.15 -6.30
N VAL A 96 -25.43 -6.81 -6.34
CA VAL A 96 -26.00 -5.70 -5.56
C VAL A 96 -25.92 -5.98 -4.06
N VAL A 97 -26.27 -7.20 -3.63
CA VAL A 97 -26.17 -7.62 -2.23
C VAL A 97 -24.69 -7.59 -1.77
N PHE A 98 -23.78 -8.13 -2.59
CA PHE A 98 -22.34 -8.11 -2.29
C PHE A 98 -21.82 -6.68 -2.14
N LEU A 99 -22.20 -5.77 -3.06
CA LEU A 99 -21.82 -4.35 -2.98
C LEU A 99 -22.34 -3.70 -1.69
N GLY A 100 -23.60 -3.98 -1.32
CA GLY A 100 -24.18 -3.50 -0.08
C GLY A 100 -23.42 -3.98 1.16
N LEU A 101 -23.04 -5.26 1.18
CA LEU A 101 -22.23 -5.82 2.26
C LEU A 101 -20.84 -5.18 2.35
N VAL A 102 -20.18 -4.93 1.21
CA VAL A 102 -18.86 -4.27 1.17
C VAL A 102 -18.95 -2.84 1.69
N ILE A 103 -19.98 -2.07 1.26
CA ILE A 103 -20.20 -0.71 1.76
C ILE A 103 -20.45 -0.71 3.27
N THR A 104 -21.28 -1.62 3.76
CA THR A 104 -21.54 -1.76 5.21
C THR A 104 -20.26 -2.10 5.97
N LEU A 105 -19.45 -3.00 5.43
CA LEU A 105 -18.15 -3.37 6.02
C LEU A 105 -17.22 -2.16 6.11
N ILE A 106 -17.11 -1.36 5.04
CA ILE A 106 -16.28 -0.13 5.01
C ILE A 106 -16.73 0.86 6.09
N VAL A 107 -18.03 1.10 6.20
CA VAL A 107 -18.58 2.00 7.21
C VAL A 107 -18.27 1.49 8.62
N CYS A 108 -18.51 0.21 8.90
CA CYS A 108 -18.21 -0.40 10.19
C CYS A 108 -16.71 -0.32 10.53
N GLN A 109 -15.83 -0.60 9.58
CA GLN A 109 -14.38 -0.50 9.77
C GLN A 109 -13.95 0.93 10.12
N ASN A 110 -14.47 1.93 9.41
CA ASN A 110 -14.13 3.33 9.67
C ASN A 110 -14.68 3.80 11.03
N LEU A 111 -15.92 3.46 11.37
CA LEU A 111 -16.48 3.79 12.68
C LEU A 111 -15.68 3.17 13.82
N LEU A 112 -15.29 1.91 13.67
CA LEU A 112 -14.48 1.19 14.65
C LEU A 112 -13.08 1.80 14.77
N ALA A 113 -12.44 2.13 13.65
CA ALA A 113 -11.11 2.73 13.61
C ALA A 113 -11.09 4.13 14.25
N VAL A 114 -12.07 4.97 13.94
CA VAL A 114 -12.21 6.30 14.54
C VAL A 114 -12.59 6.19 16.04
N GLY A 115 -13.53 5.31 16.38
CA GLY A 115 -13.91 5.07 17.77
C GLY A 115 -12.73 4.60 18.62
N LEU A 116 -11.91 3.67 18.10
CA LEU A 116 -10.72 3.18 18.80
C LEU A 116 -9.65 4.28 18.93
N SER A 117 -9.49 5.13 17.93
CA SER A 117 -8.58 6.29 17.98
C SER A 117 -8.97 7.25 19.11
N HIS A 118 -10.27 7.51 19.27
CA HIS A 118 -10.76 8.35 20.36
C HIS A 118 -10.48 7.73 21.73
N VAL A 119 -10.69 6.43 21.89
CA VAL A 119 -10.41 5.70 23.14
C VAL A 119 -8.91 5.74 23.47
N LEU A 120 -8.06 5.63 22.46
CA LEU A 120 -6.59 5.67 22.63
C LEU A 120 -6.00 7.09 22.67
N HIS A 121 -6.83 8.14 22.63
CA HIS A 121 -6.39 9.54 22.55
C HIS A 121 -5.45 9.82 21.35
N LEU A 122 -5.64 9.11 20.23
CA LEU A 122 -4.90 9.31 18.98
C LEU A 122 -5.69 10.22 18.04
N ASN A 123 -4.96 10.82 17.09
CA ASN A 123 -5.62 11.60 16.03
C ASN A 123 -6.55 10.70 15.20
N PRO A 124 -7.82 11.06 14.98
CA PRO A 124 -8.77 10.27 14.18
C PRO A 124 -8.29 9.94 12.76
N LEU A 125 -7.43 10.80 12.16
CA LEU A 125 -6.82 10.55 10.85
C LEU A 125 -5.91 9.33 10.87
N ILE A 126 -5.20 9.06 11.97
CA ILE A 126 -4.38 7.85 12.14
C ILE A 126 -5.29 6.62 12.15
N GLY A 127 -6.45 6.71 12.83
CA GLY A 127 -7.44 5.65 12.81
C GLY A 127 -7.95 5.35 11.41
N MET A 128 -8.26 6.35 10.61
CA MET A 128 -8.69 6.17 9.23
C MET A 128 -7.59 5.52 8.36
N CYS A 129 -6.32 5.87 8.58
CA CYS A 129 -5.18 5.26 7.88
C CYS A 129 -5.00 3.77 8.21
N THR A 130 -5.49 3.29 9.35
CA THR A 130 -5.46 1.86 9.73
C THR A 130 -6.77 1.14 9.44
N GLY A 131 -7.83 1.87 9.08
CA GLY A 131 -9.17 1.35 8.82
C GLY A 131 -9.36 0.78 7.41
N SER A 132 -10.40 1.24 6.73
CA SER A 132 -10.79 0.70 5.42
C SER A 132 -9.79 0.98 4.29
N ILE A 133 -8.99 2.04 4.39
CA ILE A 133 -8.04 2.43 3.34
C ILE A 133 -7.07 1.28 3.00
N PRO A 134 -6.30 0.72 3.94
CA PRO A 134 -5.42 -0.41 3.66
C PRO A 134 -6.16 -1.75 3.58
N MET A 135 -7.25 -1.93 4.35
CA MET A 135 -7.93 -3.23 4.44
C MET A 135 -8.77 -3.57 3.22
N VAL A 136 -9.46 -2.58 2.63
CA VAL A 136 -10.29 -2.76 1.44
C VAL A 136 -9.57 -2.34 0.18
N GLY A 137 -8.89 -1.18 0.21
CA GLY A 137 -8.17 -0.64 -0.93
C GLY A 137 -6.79 -1.25 -1.16
N GLY A 138 -6.20 -1.85 -0.11
CA GLY A 138 -4.87 -2.43 -0.14
C GLY A 138 -3.74 -1.39 -0.15
N HIS A 139 -2.52 -1.87 -0.35
CA HIS A 139 -1.31 -1.03 -0.30
C HIS A 139 -1.26 0.06 -1.36
N GLY A 140 -1.84 -0.15 -2.54
CA GLY A 140 -1.90 0.88 -3.59
C GLY A 140 -2.75 2.08 -3.16
N THR A 141 -3.95 1.84 -2.64
CA THR A 141 -4.84 2.90 -2.14
C THR A 141 -4.24 3.62 -0.94
N ALA A 142 -3.58 2.88 -0.04
CA ALA A 142 -2.89 3.46 1.10
C ALA A 142 -1.76 4.41 0.66
N ALA A 143 -0.97 4.03 -0.36
CA ALA A 143 0.09 4.86 -0.92
C ALA A 143 -0.44 6.15 -1.55
N VAL A 144 -1.53 6.08 -2.33
CA VAL A 144 -2.18 7.27 -2.91
C VAL A 144 -2.73 8.19 -1.81
N SER A 145 -3.40 7.63 -0.81
CA SER A 145 -3.95 8.42 0.30
C SER A 145 -2.85 9.12 1.10
N TYR A 146 -1.70 8.47 1.29
CA TYR A 146 -0.55 9.06 1.95
C TYR A 146 0.00 10.28 1.19
N THR A 147 0.12 10.20 -0.14
CA THR A 147 0.58 11.34 -0.97
C THR A 147 -0.38 12.52 -0.89
N HIS A 148 -1.69 12.27 -0.90
CA HIS A 148 -2.70 13.31 -0.73
C HIS A 148 -2.65 13.99 0.65
N LEU A 149 -2.50 13.21 1.72
CA LEU A 149 -2.38 13.74 3.08
C LEU A 149 -1.13 14.61 3.23
N ARG A 150 -0.01 14.17 2.67
CA ARG A 150 1.26 14.92 2.72
C ARG A 150 1.19 16.22 1.92
N ALA A 151 0.52 16.25 0.77
CA ALA A 151 0.29 17.46 -0.01
C ALA A 151 -0.55 18.50 0.78
N HIS A 152 -1.50 18.04 1.59
CA HIS A 152 -2.29 18.93 2.47
C HIS A 152 -1.49 19.49 3.65
N GLU A 153 -0.53 18.75 4.19
CA GLU A 153 0.34 19.24 5.27
C GLU A 153 1.32 20.29 4.78
N THR A 154 1.90 20.13 3.59
CA THR A 154 2.80 21.14 3.00
C THR A 154 2.09 22.46 2.69
N LEU A 155 0.81 22.44 2.34
CA LEU A 155 0.00 23.66 2.12
C LEU A 155 -0.40 24.35 3.45
N ARG A 156 -0.28 23.69 4.58
CA ARG A 156 -0.62 24.23 5.90
C ARG A 156 0.57 24.91 6.60
N HIS A 157 1.77 24.73 6.05
CA HIS A 157 3.02 25.32 6.53
C HIS A 157 3.57 26.44 5.63
N LEU A 158 2.81 26.86 4.58
CA LEU A 158 2.99 28.07 3.79
C LEU A 158 2.00 29.15 4.24
#